data_16c3ed152d5af6a579ea366c006b3cb3
#
_entry.id   16c3ed152d5af6a579ea366c006b3cb3
#
_cell.length_a   1.000
_cell.length_b   1.000
_cell.length_c   1.000
_cell.angle_alpha   90.00
_cell.angle_beta   90.00
_cell.angle_gamma   90.00
#
_symmetry.space_group_name_H-M   'P 1'
#
loop_
_entity.id
_entity.type
_entity.pdbx_description
1 polymer ?
#
loop_
_entity_poly.entity_id
_entity_poly.type
_entity_poly.pdbx_seq_one_letter_code
_entity_poly.pdbx_strand_id
1 'polypeptide(L)'
;MAATMLVASAASAGDYAFRLFNDANGYVIDGFYTFENGRWSDNWLDYQIGSGDSVSMDWYSDEGACVVPFRVSWVDYGAEDFSIDWCQNVENIYMEDVGFTWN
;
A
#
# COMPACT_ATOMS: atom_id res chain seq x y z
N MET A 1 -8.35 -1.19 10.62
CA MET A 1 -8.31 -2.17 9.51
C MET A 1 -7.21 -3.17 9.77
N ALA A 2 -7.47 -4.43 9.51
CA ALA A 2 -6.51 -5.49 9.71
C ALA A 2 -5.89 -5.87 8.37
N ALA A 3 -4.59 -5.77 8.28
CA ALA A 3 -3.88 -6.05 7.04
C ALA A 3 -3.75 -7.55 6.80
N THR A 4 -3.89 -7.95 5.57
CA THR A 4 -3.66 -9.32 5.14
C THR A 4 -2.84 -9.34 3.87
N MET A 5 -2.69 -10.51 3.29
CA MET A 5 -1.92 -10.66 2.09
C MET A 5 -2.53 -9.92 0.91
N LEU A 6 -1.69 -9.53 -0.02
CA LEU A 6 -2.11 -8.99 -1.30
C LEU A 6 -3.06 -9.95 -2.00
N VAL A 7 -4.12 -9.40 -2.55
CA VAL A 7 -5.08 -10.16 -3.34
C VAL A 7 -5.39 -9.42 -4.62
N ALA A 8 -5.34 -10.14 -5.71
CA ALA A 8 -5.67 -9.60 -7.01
C ALA A 8 -7.10 -9.95 -7.44
N SER A 9 -7.92 -10.42 -6.54
CA SER A 9 -9.26 -10.89 -6.87
C SER A 9 -10.24 -9.73 -6.97
N ALA A 10 -10.92 -9.62 -8.08
CA ALA A 10 -11.97 -8.62 -8.24
C ALA A 10 -13.19 -8.93 -7.37
N ALA A 11 -13.41 -10.18 -7.03
CA ALA A 11 -14.59 -10.56 -6.27
C ALA A 11 -14.56 -10.04 -4.84
N SER A 12 -13.38 -9.82 -4.29
CA SER A 12 -13.24 -9.30 -2.94
C SER A 12 -13.10 -7.78 -2.90
N ALA A 13 -13.18 -7.15 -4.05
CA ALA A 13 -13.09 -5.70 -4.11
C ALA A 13 -14.24 -5.07 -3.34
N GLY A 14 -14.21 -3.80 -3.22
CA GLY A 14 -15.22 -3.05 -2.53
C GLY A 14 -14.59 -2.22 -1.46
N ASP A 15 -15.19 -2.26 -0.27
CA ASP A 15 -14.90 -1.27 0.75
C ASP A 15 -13.53 -1.40 1.39
N TYR A 16 -12.85 -2.54 1.20
CA TYR A 16 -11.59 -2.83 1.88
C TYR A 16 -10.41 -2.91 0.92
N ALA A 17 -10.63 -2.57 -0.33
CA ALA A 17 -9.58 -2.66 -1.34
C ALA A 17 -9.06 -1.28 -1.68
N PHE A 18 -7.79 -1.22 -2.07
CA PHE A 18 -7.19 -0.02 -2.63
C PHE A 18 -6.19 -0.44 -3.70
N ARG A 19 -5.78 0.52 -4.52
CA ARG A 19 -4.78 0.28 -5.54
C ARG A 19 -3.56 1.13 -5.26
N LEU A 20 -2.40 0.51 -5.33
CA LEU A 20 -1.12 1.18 -5.16
C LEU A 20 -0.50 1.41 -6.54
N PHE A 21 -0.25 2.67 -6.87
CA PHE A 21 0.36 3.08 -8.12
C PHE A 21 1.80 3.50 -7.90
N ASN A 22 2.67 3.11 -8.81
CA ASN A 22 4.02 3.64 -8.86
C ASN A 22 4.07 4.74 -9.93
N ASP A 23 3.90 5.97 -9.50
CA ASP A 23 4.00 7.14 -10.36
C ASP A 23 5.39 7.78 -10.27
N ALA A 24 6.32 7.14 -9.59
CA ALA A 24 7.69 7.62 -9.50
C ALA A 24 8.44 7.32 -10.79
N ASN A 25 9.16 8.30 -11.29
CA ASN A 25 9.82 8.20 -12.59
C ASN A 25 11.19 7.52 -12.45
N GLY A 26 11.30 6.29 -12.95
CA GLY A 26 12.56 5.57 -12.96
C GLY A 26 12.86 4.78 -11.69
N TYR A 27 11.91 4.68 -10.75
CA TYR A 27 12.09 3.93 -9.52
C TYR A 27 11.13 2.74 -9.48
N VAL A 28 11.54 1.68 -8.81
CA VAL A 28 10.76 0.45 -8.71
C VAL A 28 10.41 0.19 -7.25
N ILE A 29 9.13 -0.07 -6.97
CA ILE A 29 8.68 -0.44 -5.63
C ILE A 29 8.88 -1.95 -5.46
N ASP A 30 9.56 -2.35 -4.40
CA ASP A 30 9.77 -3.77 -4.10
C ASP A 30 9.12 -4.22 -2.79
N GLY A 31 8.45 -3.33 -2.07
CA GLY A 31 7.76 -3.71 -0.86
C GLY A 31 6.72 -2.70 -0.41
N PHE A 32 5.69 -3.23 0.23
CA PHE A 32 4.65 -2.46 0.90
C PHE A 32 4.35 -3.14 2.23
N TYR A 33 4.35 -2.38 3.29
CA TYR A 33 4.18 -2.90 4.65
C TYR A 33 3.26 -1.98 5.43
N THR A 34 2.58 -2.53 6.42
CA THR A 34 1.75 -1.74 7.34
C THR A 34 2.16 -2.02 8.76
N PHE A 35 1.95 -1.03 9.64
CA PHE A 35 2.33 -1.12 11.05
C PHE A 35 1.08 -1.21 11.89
N GLU A 36 0.88 -2.38 12.50
CA GLU A 36 -0.25 -2.63 13.40
C GLU A 36 0.21 -3.51 14.56
N ASN A 37 -0.41 -3.31 15.71
CA ASN A 37 -0.13 -4.12 16.90
C ASN A 37 1.36 -4.09 17.30
N GLY A 38 2.00 -2.95 17.09
CA GLY A 38 3.39 -2.74 17.49
C GLY A 38 4.42 -3.37 16.57
N ARG A 39 4.05 -3.78 15.38
CA ARG A 39 4.98 -4.43 14.45
C ARG A 39 4.62 -4.17 13.00
N TRP A 40 5.62 -4.26 12.13
CA TRP A 40 5.43 -4.19 10.69
C TRP A 40 4.95 -5.54 10.16
N SER A 41 4.08 -5.49 9.19
CA SER A 41 3.61 -6.68 8.50
C SER A 41 4.71 -7.30 7.64
N ASP A 42 4.45 -8.50 7.15
CA ASP A 42 5.20 -9.01 6.01
C ASP A 42 4.95 -8.16 4.77
N ASN A 43 5.80 -8.33 3.77
CA ASN A 43 5.63 -7.61 2.51
C ASN A 43 4.31 -8.01 1.86
N TRP A 44 3.49 -7.04 1.53
CA TRP A 44 2.21 -7.26 0.86
C TRP A 44 2.37 -7.65 -0.61
N LEU A 45 3.52 -7.32 -1.20
CA LEU A 45 3.73 -7.50 -2.63
C LEU A 45 4.31 -8.88 -2.95
N ASP A 46 3.77 -9.52 -3.97
CA ASP A 46 4.32 -10.76 -4.49
C ASP A 46 5.43 -10.52 -5.50
N TYR A 47 5.43 -9.33 -6.12
CA TYR A 47 6.44 -8.93 -7.10
C TYR A 47 6.54 -7.41 -7.15
N GLN A 48 7.55 -6.93 -7.83
CA GLN A 48 7.87 -5.51 -7.91
C GLN A 48 6.85 -4.75 -8.75
N ILE A 49 6.68 -3.46 -8.43
CA ILE A 49 5.83 -2.56 -9.21
C ILE A 49 6.75 -1.59 -9.94
N GLY A 50 6.83 -1.74 -11.25
CA GLY A 50 7.61 -0.83 -12.08
C GLY A 50 6.95 0.54 -12.23
N SER A 51 7.73 1.50 -12.67
CA SER A 51 7.23 2.85 -12.94
C SER A 51 6.06 2.80 -13.93
N GLY A 52 4.96 3.42 -13.56
CA GLY A 52 3.74 3.43 -14.38
C GLY A 52 2.80 2.26 -14.11
N ASP A 53 3.20 1.30 -13.29
CA ASP A 53 2.38 0.15 -12.98
C ASP A 53 1.64 0.32 -11.67
N SER A 54 0.68 -0.57 -11.40
CA SER A 54 -0.10 -0.55 -10.18
C SER A 54 -0.49 -1.97 -9.79
N VAL A 55 -0.93 -2.11 -8.54
CA VAL A 55 -1.39 -3.38 -8.00
C VAL A 55 -2.58 -3.14 -7.07
N SER A 56 -3.54 -4.06 -7.10
CA SER A 56 -4.66 -4.07 -6.18
C SER A 56 -4.28 -4.73 -4.87
N MET A 57 -4.72 -4.13 -3.77
CA MET A 57 -4.49 -4.65 -2.43
C MET A 57 -5.79 -4.68 -1.66
N ASP A 58 -5.91 -5.63 -0.73
CA ASP A 58 -7.15 -5.83 0.01
C ASP A 58 -6.85 -6.01 1.49
N TRP A 59 -7.55 -5.24 2.33
CA TRP A 59 -7.48 -5.36 3.77
C TRP A 59 -8.25 -6.56 4.32
N TYR A 60 -9.19 -7.09 3.57
CA TYR A 60 -10.12 -8.16 3.94
C TYR A 60 -11.07 -7.81 5.07
N SER A 61 -10.81 -6.78 5.87
CA SER A 61 -11.70 -6.40 6.93
C SER A 61 -11.56 -4.91 7.24
N ASP A 62 -12.57 -4.36 7.91
CA ASP A 62 -12.56 -2.97 8.36
C ASP A 62 -12.22 -2.86 9.85
N GLU A 63 -11.73 -3.92 10.46
CA GLU A 63 -11.32 -3.90 11.85
C GLU A 63 -9.97 -3.21 12.02
N GLY A 64 -9.74 -2.67 13.20
CA GLY A 64 -8.49 -2.03 13.54
C GLY A 64 -8.57 -0.52 13.53
N ALA A 65 -7.43 0.13 13.69
CA ALA A 65 -7.34 1.58 13.76
C ALA A 65 -7.55 2.22 12.39
N CYS A 66 -8.04 3.45 12.39
CA CYS A 66 -8.17 4.20 11.14
C CYS A 66 -6.83 4.68 10.61
N VAL A 67 -5.98 5.19 11.49
CA VAL A 67 -4.66 5.65 11.07
C VAL A 67 -3.67 4.51 11.22
N VAL A 68 -3.20 3.99 10.09
CA VAL A 68 -2.23 2.89 10.06
C VAL A 68 -1.05 3.35 9.21
N PRO A 69 0.15 3.43 9.80
CA PRO A 69 1.34 3.77 9.03
C PRO A 69 1.63 2.71 7.98
N PHE A 70 2.17 3.15 6.86
CA PHE A 70 2.64 2.22 5.84
C PHE A 70 4.05 2.56 5.42
N ARG A 71 4.75 1.57 4.90
CA ARG A 71 6.13 1.69 4.42
C ARG A 71 6.20 1.20 3.00
N VAL A 72 6.87 1.97 2.17
CA VAL A 72 7.15 1.59 0.78
C VAL A 72 8.66 1.45 0.65
N SER A 73 9.12 0.31 0.14
CA SER A 73 10.53 0.12 -0.14
C SER A 73 10.78 0.18 -1.63
N TRP A 74 11.96 0.70 -1.97
CA TRP A 74 12.38 0.97 -3.34
C TRP A 74 13.65 0.20 -3.63
N VAL A 75 13.72 -0.39 -4.80
CA VAL A 75 14.95 -1.08 -5.24
C VAL A 75 16.11 -0.08 -5.22
N ASP A 76 17.16 -0.43 -4.50
CA ASP A 76 18.41 0.33 -4.37
C ASP A 76 18.34 1.64 -3.60
N TYR A 77 17.16 2.03 -3.10
CA TYR A 77 17.00 3.33 -2.42
C TYR A 77 16.41 3.25 -1.02
N GLY A 78 16.24 2.05 -0.48
CA GLY A 78 15.75 1.89 0.88
C GLY A 78 14.23 2.06 0.98
N ALA A 79 13.77 2.51 2.13
CA ALA A 79 12.34 2.58 2.43
C ALA A 79 11.94 3.92 3.01
N GLU A 80 10.68 4.26 2.82
CA GLU A 80 10.07 5.46 3.37
C GLU A 80 8.79 5.10 4.10
N ASP A 81 8.54 5.76 5.22
CA ASP A 81 7.37 5.53 6.05
C ASP A 81 6.42 6.72 5.97
N PHE A 82 5.13 6.40 5.87
CA PHE A 82 4.06 7.40 5.78
C PHE A 82 2.91 6.99 6.67
N SER A 83 2.00 7.92 6.90
CA SER A 83 0.74 7.65 7.60
C SER A 83 -0.43 8.16 6.80
N ILE A 84 -1.55 7.46 6.90
CA ILE A 84 -2.77 7.84 6.22
C ILE A 84 -3.96 7.40 7.07
N ASP A 85 -5.05 8.14 6.99
CA ASP A 85 -6.30 7.75 7.63
C ASP A 85 -7.11 6.90 6.66
N TRP A 86 -7.06 5.60 6.86
CA TRP A 86 -7.71 4.63 5.98
C TRP A 86 -9.24 4.69 6.03
N CYS A 87 -9.79 5.33 7.07
CA CYS A 87 -11.24 5.50 7.20
C CYS A 87 -11.80 6.61 6.31
N GLN A 88 -10.94 7.30 5.58
CA GLN A 88 -11.33 8.34 4.62
C GLN A 88 -11.68 7.77 3.24
N ASN A 89 -11.99 6.49 3.14
CA ASN A 89 -12.31 5.83 1.88
C ASN A 89 -11.16 5.94 0.86
N VAL A 90 -9.99 5.53 1.29
CA VAL A 90 -8.81 5.51 0.43
C VAL A 90 -8.99 4.45 -0.64
N GLU A 91 -9.07 4.88 -1.90
CA GLU A 91 -9.22 3.97 -3.02
C GLU A 91 -7.90 3.79 -3.78
N ASN A 92 -7.10 4.84 -3.85
CA ASN A 92 -5.85 4.83 -4.62
C ASN A 92 -4.76 5.55 -3.85
N ILE A 93 -3.56 4.97 -3.86
CA ILE A 93 -2.36 5.62 -3.36
C ILE A 93 -1.39 5.74 -4.53
N TYR A 94 -0.90 6.93 -4.76
CA TYR A 94 0.03 7.24 -5.85
C TYR A 94 1.38 7.60 -5.26
N MET A 95 2.35 6.69 -5.39
CA MET A 95 3.72 6.94 -4.94
C MET A 95 4.44 7.74 -6.00
N GLU A 96 4.94 8.91 -5.64
CA GLU A 96 5.56 9.85 -6.56
C GLU A 96 7.05 9.97 -6.28
N ASP A 97 7.75 10.78 -7.08
CA ASP A 97 9.19 10.98 -6.88
C ASP A 97 9.50 11.50 -5.49
N VAL A 98 8.61 12.30 -4.93
CA VAL A 98 8.71 12.82 -3.57
C VAL A 98 7.37 12.64 -2.89
N GLY A 99 7.31 11.75 -1.91
CA GLY A 99 6.09 11.54 -1.14
C GLY A 99 5.02 10.78 -1.91
N PHE A 100 3.77 11.06 -1.57
CA PHE A 100 2.62 10.37 -2.18
C PHE A 100 1.40 11.25 -2.17
N THR A 101 0.44 10.89 -3.01
CA THR A 101 -0.92 11.44 -2.98
C THR A 101 -1.90 10.27 -2.93
N TRP A 102 -3.16 10.58 -2.64
CA TRP A 102 -4.20 9.56 -2.56
C TRP A 102 -5.58 10.14 -2.86
N ASN A 103 -6.51 9.28 -3.18
CA ASN A 103 -7.91 9.67 -3.29
C ASN A 103 -8.85 8.50 -3.06
#